data_94a09a27eb46baaef235dc6d90f82643
#
_entry.id   94a09a27eb46baaef235dc6d90f82643
#
_cell.length_a   1.000
_cell.length_b   1.000
_cell.length_c   1.000
_cell.angle_alpha   90.00
_cell.angle_beta   90.00
_cell.angle_gamma   90.00
#
_symmetry.space_group_name_H-M   'P 1'
#
loop_
_entity.id
_entity.type
_entity.pdbx_description
1 polymer ?
#
loop_
_entity_poly.entity_id
_entity_poly.type
_entity_poly.pdbx_seq_one_letter_code
_entity_poly.pdbx_strand_id
1 'polypeptide(L)'
;MLKKFAYTLFLLLPGSVLANQPKDWQLGFQKSASETMDDIVWFHDYMLLPVITAITVFVLFLIAYACIRFRASKNKEASTTSHNTFIEVIWTLVPCLILIVLAVPSFKVLYSQDEIPKADVTIKAIGYQWYWGYEYPDENIIFDSYMIEEKDLKEGQPRLLSVDNEVYVPVSYTHLTLPTSDLV
;
A
#
# COMPACT_ATOMS: atom_id res chain seq x y z
N MET A 1 33.02 -9.82 -35.57
CA MET A 1 31.87 -10.73 -35.50
C MET A 1 31.53 -11.12 -34.06
N LEU A 2 32.49 -11.49 -33.21
CA LEU A 2 32.25 -11.94 -31.82
C LEU A 2 31.54 -10.90 -30.95
N LYS A 3 31.88 -9.60 -31.03
CA LYS A 3 31.21 -8.52 -30.25
C LYS A 3 29.72 -8.34 -30.62
N LYS A 4 29.37 -8.47 -31.91
CA LYS A 4 27.96 -8.40 -32.35
C LYS A 4 27.15 -9.61 -31.84
N PHE A 5 27.76 -10.79 -31.81
CA PHE A 5 27.15 -12.01 -31.29
C PHE A 5 26.91 -11.92 -29.77
N ALA A 6 27.85 -11.33 -29.02
CA ALA A 6 27.69 -11.11 -27.59
C ALA A 6 26.54 -10.12 -27.25
N TYR A 7 26.36 -9.06 -28.03
CA TYR A 7 25.24 -8.14 -27.86
C TYR A 7 23.89 -8.77 -28.21
N THR A 8 23.83 -9.62 -29.24
CA THR A 8 22.60 -10.36 -29.58
C THR A 8 22.25 -11.40 -28.54
N LEU A 9 23.25 -12.05 -27.94
CA LEU A 9 23.05 -13.01 -26.86
C LEU A 9 22.58 -12.33 -25.56
N PHE A 10 23.06 -11.12 -25.27
CA PHE A 10 22.63 -10.34 -24.12
C PHE A 10 21.17 -9.83 -24.26
N LEU A 11 20.72 -9.55 -25.50
CA LEU A 11 19.33 -9.18 -25.79
C LEU A 11 18.35 -10.37 -25.75
N LEU A 12 18.86 -11.61 -25.79
CA LEU A 12 18.07 -12.84 -25.74
C LEU A 12 17.99 -13.45 -24.32
N LEU A 13 18.67 -12.86 -23.34
CA LEU A 13 18.43 -13.25 -21.95
C LEU A 13 17.02 -12.78 -21.59
N PRO A 14 16.07 -13.69 -21.30
CA PRO A 14 14.79 -13.29 -20.77
C PRO A 14 15.10 -12.56 -19.47
N GLY A 15 14.87 -11.24 -19.48
CA GLY A 15 14.83 -10.49 -18.21
C GLY A 15 13.80 -11.21 -17.37
N SER A 16 14.21 -11.79 -16.25
CA SER A 16 13.28 -12.34 -15.29
C SER A 16 12.30 -11.21 -14.97
N VAL A 17 11.09 -11.31 -15.49
CA VAL A 17 9.96 -10.48 -15.04
C VAL A 17 9.71 -10.96 -13.61
N LEU A 18 10.45 -10.38 -12.67
CA LEU A 18 10.21 -10.61 -11.25
C LEU A 18 8.88 -9.95 -10.95
N ALA A 19 7.83 -10.74 -11.00
CA ALA A 19 6.54 -10.33 -10.50
C ALA A 19 6.74 -9.78 -9.08
N ASN A 20 6.16 -8.62 -8.80
CA ASN A 20 6.28 -7.99 -7.50
C ASN A 20 5.46 -8.80 -6.49
N GLN A 21 6.13 -9.68 -5.78
CA GLN A 21 5.53 -10.61 -4.82
C GLN A 21 5.65 -10.09 -3.39
N PRO A 22 4.69 -10.40 -2.51
CA PRO A 22 4.83 -10.18 -1.09
C PRO A 22 6.07 -10.88 -0.55
N LYS A 23 6.80 -10.21 0.34
CA LYS A 23 7.96 -10.79 1.04
C LYS A 23 7.61 -11.03 2.50
N ASP A 24 8.16 -12.07 3.08
CA ASP A 24 8.00 -12.35 4.50
C ASP A 24 8.48 -11.14 5.32
N TRP A 25 7.68 -10.74 6.32
CA TRP A 25 7.99 -9.61 7.21
C TRP A 25 8.21 -8.26 6.49
N GLN A 26 7.62 -8.07 5.34
CA GLN A 26 7.73 -6.82 4.58
C GLN A 26 7.20 -5.64 5.40
N LEU A 27 8.06 -4.65 5.64
CA LEU A 27 7.73 -3.44 6.41
C LEU A 27 7.23 -2.27 5.55
N GLY A 28 7.42 -2.32 4.26
CA GLY A 28 7.01 -1.28 3.32
C GLY A 28 6.02 -1.77 2.28
N PHE A 29 5.61 -0.87 1.41
CA PHE A 29 4.78 -1.22 0.26
C PHE A 29 5.55 -2.02 -0.78
N GLN A 30 4.83 -2.71 -1.65
CA GLN A 30 5.39 -3.30 -2.86
C GLN A 30 5.81 -2.18 -3.83
N LYS A 31 6.63 -2.54 -4.82
CA LYS A 31 7.07 -1.59 -5.84
C LYS A 31 5.84 -1.02 -6.56
N SER A 32 5.75 0.29 -6.61
CA SER A 32 4.66 0.98 -7.32
C SER A 32 4.66 0.62 -8.82
N ALA A 33 3.45 0.56 -9.39
CA ALA A 33 3.20 0.35 -10.81
C ALA A 33 2.22 1.38 -11.38
N SER A 34 1.81 2.39 -10.61
CA SER A 34 0.92 3.48 -11.05
C SER A 34 1.30 4.79 -10.37
N GLU A 35 0.97 5.92 -11.00
CA GLU A 35 1.19 7.26 -10.41
C GLU A 35 0.44 7.43 -9.09
N THR A 36 -0.79 6.93 -9.01
CA THR A 36 -1.57 6.96 -7.78
C THR A 36 -0.88 6.21 -6.63
N MET A 37 -0.28 5.06 -6.93
CA MET A 37 0.48 4.31 -5.92
C MET A 37 1.78 5.03 -5.53
N ASP A 38 2.42 5.74 -6.45
CA ASP A 38 3.58 6.58 -6.12
C ASP A 38 3.20 7.70 -5.15
N ASP A 39 2.06 8.36 -5.36
CA ASP A 39 1.52 9.37 -4.45
C ASP A 39 1.18 8.78 -3.07
N ILE A 40 0.58 7.58 -3.03
CA ILE A 40 0.28 6.87 -1.77
C ILE A 40 1.57 6.56 -1.00
N VAL A 41 2.57 5.99 -1.68
CA VAL A 41 3.86 5.64 -1.06
C VAL A 41 4.56 6.90 -0.55
N TRP A 42 4.59 7.97 -1.35
CA TRP A 42 5.17 9.25 -0.94
C TRP A 42 4.47 9.82 0.31
N PHE A 43 3.14 9.87 0.30
CA PHE A 43 2.36 10.36 1.43
C PHE A 43 2.61 9.54 2.70
N HIS A 44 2.63 8.22 2.56
CA HIS A 44 2.89 7.33 3.68
C HIS A 44 4.30 7.49 4.23
N ASP A 45 5.33 7.39 3.38
CA ASP A 45 6.73 7.30 3.83
C ASP A 45 7.28 8.65 4.31
N TYR A 46 6.86 9.76 3.67
CA TYR A 46 7.41 11.09 3.97
C TYR A 46 6.53 11.96 4.89
N MET A 47 5.25 11.65 5.02
CA MET A 47 4.36 12.42 5.88
C MET A 47 3.78 11.58 7.02
N LEU A 48 3.07 10.51 6.71
CA LEU A 48 2.34 9.74 7.72
C LEU A 48 3.29 9.00 8.67
N LEU A 49 4.20 8.21 8.15
CA LEU A 49 5.13 7.39 8.94
C LEU A 49 6.03 8.23 9.88
N PRO A 50 6.65 9.34 9.43
CA PRO A 50 7.40 10.22 10.33
C PRO A 50 6.54 10.81 11.45
N VAL A 51 5.31 11.25 11.15
CA VAL A 51 4.41 11.83 12.16
C VAL A 51 4.01 10.80 13.20
N ILE A 52 3.54 9.61 12.79
CA ILE A 52 3.15 8.56 13.76
C ILE A 52 4.35 8.05 14.56
N THR A 53 5.53 7.97 13.94
CA THR A 53 6.76 7.59 14.64
C THR A 53 7.15 8.64 15.68
N ALA A 54 7.09 9.93 15.33
CA ALA A 54 7.37 11.02 16.26
C ALA A 54 6.41 11.02 17.45
N ILE A 55 5.10 10.82 17.21
CA ILE A 55 4.09 10.72 18.26
C ILE A 55 4.38 9.52 19.16
N THR A 56 4.67 8.36 18.57
CA THR A 56 4.96 7.13 19.32
C THR A 56 6.19 7.29 20.22
N VAL A 57 7.27 7.83 19.67
CA VAL A 57 8.51 8.09 20.43
C VAL A 57 8.26 9.12 21.53
N PHE A 58 7.50 10.17 21.26
CA PHE A 58 7.14 11.20 22.25
C PHE A 58 6.35 10.62 23.41
N VAL A 59 5.32 9.82 23.13
CA VAL A 59 4.52 9.16 24.16
C VAL A 59 5.36 8.17 24.98
N LEU A 60 6.20 7.37 24.31
CA LEU A 60 7.12 6.46 24.99
C LEU A 60 8.07 7.21 25.94
N PHE A 61 8.60 8.35 25.48
CA PHE A 61 9.44 9.22 26.31
C PHE A 61 8.67 9.75 27.53
N LEU A 62 7.42 10.19 27.37
CA LEU A 62 6.61 10.68 28.48
C LEU A 62 6.34 9.57 29.52
N ILE A 63 6.03 8.35 29.06
CA ILE A 63 5.82 7.20 29.93
C ILE A 63 7.11 6.88 30.69
N ALA A 64 8.23 6.77 30.00
CA ALA A 64 9.53 6.49 30.61
C ALA A 64 9.91 7.57 31.63
N TYR A 65 9.72 8.85 31.26
CA TYR A 65 9.94 9.97 32.16
C TYR A 65 9.07 9.87 33.42
N ALA A 66 7.78 9.61 33.27
CA ALA A 66 6.86 9.46 34.36
C ALA A 66 7.28 8.30 35.31
N CYS A 67 7.61 7.14 34.77
CA CYS A 67 8.05 5.97 35.53
C CYS A 67 9.36 6.22 36.31
N ILE A 68 10.31 6.94 35.70
CA ILE A 68 11.62 7.22 36.33
C ILE A 68 11.50 8.35 37.36
N ARG A 69 10.84 9.44 36.96
CA ARG A 69 10.80 10.68 37.75
C ARG A 69 9.86 10.60 38.94
N PHE A 70 8.68 9.96 38.77
CA PHE A 70 7.62 9.92 39.74
C PHE A 70 7.49 8.57 40.47
N ARG A 71 8.51 7.75 40.46
CA ARG A 71 8.50 6.48 41.23
C ARG A 71 8.41 6.72 42.72
N ALA A 72 7.73 5.86 43.43
CA ALA A 72 7.45 5.97 44.88
C ALA A 72 8.70 6.19 45.75
N SER A 73 9.86 5.62 45.34
CA SER A 73 11.13 5.81 46.08
C SER A 73 11.66 7.25 46.04
N LYS A 74 11.26 8.04 45.01
CA LYS A 74 11.71 9.45 44.86
C LYS A 74 10.64 10.47 45.24
N ASN A 75 9.37 10.12 45.10
CA ASN A 75 8.24 11.00 45.43
C ASN A 75 7.40 10.36 46.54
N LYS A 76 7.61 10.80 47.76
CA LYS A 76 6.90 10.34 48.93
C LYS A 76 5.53 11.02 49.08
N GLU A 77 5.40 12.22 48.54
CA GLU A 77 4.18 13.02 48.60
C GLU A 77 3.69 13.30 47.18
N ALA A 78 2.41 13.13 46.92
CA ALA A 78 1.80 13.43 45.63
C ALA A 78 1.66 14.95 45.44
N SER A 79 1.80 15.41 44.18
CA SER A 79 1.50 16.80 43.84
C SER A 79 0.00 17.08 43.98
N THR A 80 -0.31 18.28 44.46
CA THR A 80 -1.70 18.78 44.60
C THR A 80 -2.24 19.38 43.31
N THR A 81 -1.39 19.56 42.27
CA THR A 81 -1.79 20.10 40.99
C THR A 81 -2.63 19.05 40.25
N SER A 82 -3.92 19.32 40.08
CA SER A 82 -4.87 18.40 39.42
C SER A 82 -5.20 18.74 37.98
N HIS A 83 -4.97 19.97 37.55
CA HIS A 83 -5.27 20.43 36.17
C HIS A 83 -4.36 21.60 35.74
N ASN A 84 -4.24 21.78 34.44
CA ASN A 84 -3.55 22.93 33.83
C ASN A 84 -4.19 23.23 32.49
N THR A 85 -5.03 24.26 32.45
CA THR A 85 -5.80 24.66 31.27
C THR A 85 -4.91 24.97 30.06
N PHE A 86 -3.71 25.52 30.25
CA PHE A 86 -2.80 25.81 29.16
C PHE A 86 -2.31 24.52 28.47
N ILE A 87 -1.96 23.49 29.24
CA ILE A 87 -1.55 22.20 28.68
C ILE A 87 -2.73 21.52 28.01
N GLU A 88 -3.95 21.64 28.57
CA GLU A 88 -5.20 21.09 27.99
C GLU A 88 -5.49 21.67 26.61
N VAL A 89 -5.35 22.95 26.45
CA VAL A 89 -5.47 23.63 25.15
C VAL A 89 -4.42 23.13 24.16
N ILE A 90 -3.16 22.98 24.60
CA ILE A 90 -2.08 22.49 23.72
C ILE A 90 -2.35 21.08 23.24
N TRP A 91 -2.66 20.14 24.15
CA TRP A 91 -2.87 18.75 23.73
C TRP A 91 -4.13 18.53 22.91
N THR A 92 -5.05 19.49 22.89
CA THR A 92 -6.22 19.49 22.00
C THR A 92 -5.87 20.10 20.63
N LEU A 93 -5.21 21.27 20.63
CA LEU A 93 -4.93 21.99 19.36
C LEU A 93 -3.86 21.31 18.52
N VAL A 94 -2.79 20.80 19.14
CA VAL A 94 -1.68 20.20 18.38
C VAL A 94 -2.12 19.00 17.56
N PRO A 95 -2.84 18.00 18.08
CA PRO A 95 -3.37 16.92 17.27
C PRO A 95 -4.33 17.40 16.17
N CYS A 96 -5.19 18.37 16.45
CA CYS A 96 -6.08 18.94 15.43
C CYS A 96 -5.29 19.57 14.27
N LEU A 97 -4.23 20.33 14.57
CA LEU A 97 -3.37 20.92 13.53
C LEU A 97 -2.64 19.85 12.72
N ILE A 98 -2.13 18.79 13.37
CA ILE A 98 -1.50 17.66 12.68
C ILE A 98 -2.49 17.02 11.71
N LEU A 99 -3.74 16.77 12.15
CA LEU A 99 -4.77 16.19 11.27
C LEU A 99 -5.11 17.10 10.09
N ILE A 100 -5.20 18.42 10.29
CA ILE A 100 -5.44 19.38 9.21
C ILE A 100 -4.30 19.34 8.17
N VAL A 101 -3.06 19.30 8.62
CA VAL A 101 -1.88 19.24 7.74
C VAL A 101 -1.87 17.94 6.92
N LEU A 102 -2.22 16.81 7.54
CA LEU A 102 -2.29 15.52 6.86
C LEU A 102 -3.52 15.40 5.93
N ALA A 103 -4.63 16.07 6.25
CA ALA A 103 -5.86 15.97 5.48
C ALA A 103 -5.70 16.48 4.04
N VAL A 104 -4.97 17.58 3.84
CA VAL A 104 -4.80 18.19 2.51
C VAL A 104 -4.18 17.21 1.49
N PRO A 105 -3.00 16.64 1.71
CA PRO A 105 -2.43 15.66 0.77
C PRO A 105 -3.22 14.35 0.74
N SER A 106 -3.81 13.92 1.87
CA SER A 106 -4.67 12.73 1.91
C SER A 106 -5.88 12.86 1.01
N PHE A 107 -6.59 13.99 1.05
CA PHE A 107 -7.72 14.23 0.15
C PHE A 107 -7.29 14.33 -1.31
N LYS A 108 -6.11 14.91 -1.60
CA LYS A 108 -5.59 14.92 -2.97
C LYS A 108 -5.43 13.50 -3.51
N VAL A 109 -4.82 12.60 -2.74
CA VAL A 109 -4.66 11.19 -3.13
C VAL A 109 -6.02 10.50 -3.26
N LEU A 110 -6.95 10.74 -2.33
CA LEU A 110 -8.30 10.16 -2.37
C LEU A 110 -9.04 10.55 -3.65
N TYR A 111 -9.08 11.84 -3.97
CA TYR A 111 -9.79 12.31 -5.18
C TYR A 111 -9.10 11.89 -6.49
N SER A 112 -7.78 11.74 -6.50
CA SER A 112 -7.08 11.23 -7.68
C SER A 112 -7.45 9.78 -8.03
N GLN A 113 -7.96 9.02 -7.07
CA GLN A 113 -8.42 7.65 -7.30
C GLN A 113 -9.81 7.59 -7.97
N ASP A 114 -10.61 8.66 -7.83
CA ASP A 114 -11.95 8.74 -8.43
C ASP A 114 -11.92 9.20 -9.90
N GLU A 115 -10.77 9.69 -10.38
CA GLU A 115 -10.63 10.09 -11.77
C GLU A 115 -10.46 8.85 -12.66
N ILE A 116 -11.49 8.57 -13.47
CA ILE A 116 -11.44 7.47 -14.44
C ILE A 116 -10.90 8.03 -15.76
N PRO A 117 -9.66 7.69 -16.17
CA PRO A 117 -9.13 8.12 -17.46
C PRO A 117 -9.87 7.42 -18.61
N LYS A 118 -9.82 8.02 -19.80
CA LYS A 118 -10.33 7.36 -21.00
C LYS A 118 -9.54 6.06 -21.23
N ALA A 119 -10.23 4.93 -21.07
CA ALA A 119 -9.62 3.62 -21.24
C ALA A 119 -9.45 3.28 -22.73
N ASP A 120 -8.31 2.67 -23.10
CA ASP A 120 -8.09 2.07 -24.42
C ASP A 120 -8.53 0.60 -24.44
N VAL A 121 -8.49 -0.06 -23.29
CA VAL A 121 -8.97 -1.45 -23.08
C VAL A 121 -9.75 -1.50 -21.77
N THR A 122 -10.90 -2.14 -21.82
CA THR A 122 -11.72 -2.38 -20.63
C THR A 122 -11.65 -3.84 -20.24
N ILE A 123 -11.30 -4.10 -18.99
CA ILE A 123 -11.33 -5.46 -18.40
C ILE A 123 -12.23 -5.41 -17.18
N LYS A 124 -13.32 -6.17 -17.21
CA LYS A 124 -14.24 -6.27 -16.08
C LYS A 124 -13.85 -7.48 -15.23
N ALA A 125 -13.49 -7.23 -13.98
CA ALA A 125 -13.19 -8.25 -12.99
C ALA A 125 -14.39 -8.43 -12.07
N ILE A 126 -14.91 -9.64 -11.96
CA ILE A 126 -16.08 -9.98 -11.16
C ILE A 126 -15.63 -10.94 -10.06
N GLY A 127 -15.77 -10.53 -8.79
CA GLY A 127 -15.45 -11.37 -7.64
C GLY A 127 -16.58 -12.35 -7.34
N TYR A 128 -16.28 -13.64 -7.34
CA TYR A 128 -17.17 -14.69 -6.86
C TYR A 128 -16.61 -15.29 -5.58
N GLN A 129 -17.39 -16.08 -4.89
CA GLN A 129 -16.92 -16.81 -3.71
C GLN A 129 -15.86 -17.84 -4.15
N TRP A 130 -14.60 -17.53 -3.83
CA TRP A 130 -13.39 -18.31 -4.03
C TRP A 130 -12.79 -18.34 -5.45
N TYR A 131 -13.29 -17.54 -6.41
CA TYR A 131 -12.68 -17.37 -7.73
C TYR A 131 -13.01 -16.01 -8.35
N TRP A 132 -12.35 -15.68 -9.46
CA TRP A 132 -12.56 -14.45 -10.21
C TRP A 132 -13.04 -14.76 -11.62
N GLY A 133 -14.06 -14.03 -12.07
CA GLY A 133 -14.47 -14.01 -13.47
C GLY A 133 -13.91 -12.77 -14.15
N TYR A 134 -13.46 -12.91 -15.38
CA TYR A 134 -12.96 -11.83 -16.20
C TYR A 134 -13.72 -11.73 -17.51
N GLU A 135 -14.03 -10.50 -17.89
CA GLU A 135 -14.73 -10.19 -19.14
C GLU A 135 -13.97 -9.07 -19.86
N TYR A 136 -13.67 -9.26 -21.13
CA TYR A 136 -13.14 -8.27 -22.05
C TYR A 136 -14.27 -7.87 -23.00
N PRO A 137 -15.06 -6.82 -22.69
CA PRO A 137 -16.28 -6.49 -23.43
C PRO A 137 -16.03 -6.17 -24.89
N ASP A 138 -14.88 -5.53 -25.19
CA ASP A 138 -14.51 -5.12 -26.55
C ASP A 138 -14.20 -6.32 -27.45
N GLU A 139 -13.77 -7.45 -26.87
CA GLU A 139 -13.37 -8.67 -27.60
C GLU A 139 -14.35 -9.83 -27.39
N ASN A 140 -15.39 -9.66 -26.57
CA ASN A 140 -16.37 -10.69 -26.21
C ASN A 140 -15.72 -11.97 -25.62
N ILE A 141 -14.65 -11.80 -24.84
CA ILE A 141 -13.97 -12.91 -24.16
C ILE A 141 -14.42 -12.92 -22.69
N ILE A 142 -14.88 -14.09 -22.22
CA ILE A 142 -15.28 -14.31 -20.83
C ILE A 142 -14.61 -15.59 -20.35
N PHE A 143 -13.98 -15.56 -19.17
CA PHE A 143 -13.41 -16.73 -18.54
C PHE A 143 -13.34 -16.59 -17.02
N ASP A 144 -13.26 -17.74 -16.34
CA ASP A 144 -13.06 -17.81 -14.91
C ASP A 144 -11.61 -18.16 -14.59
N SER A 145 -11.13 -17.67 -13.45
CA SER A 145 -9.77 -17.86 -12.96
C SER A 145 -9.82 -18.41 -11.54
N TYR A 146 -9.34 -19.65 -11.38
CA TYR A 146 -9.27 -20.34 -10.10
C TYR A 146 -7.84 -20.41 -9.60
N MET A 147 -7.65 -20.19 -8.31
CA MET A 147 -6.34 -20.34 -7.68
C MET A 147 -5.91 -21.80 -7.68
N ILE A 148 -4.67 -22.08 -8.09
CA ILE A 148 -4.10 -23.42 -8.09
C ILE A 148 -3.84 -23.86 -6.66
N GLU A 149 -4.28 -25.07 -6.29
CA GLU A 149 -4.02 -25.66 -4.99
C GLU A 149 -2.52 -25.95 -4.82
N GLU A 150 -2.03 -25.88 -3.59
CA GLU A 150 -0.59 -26.03 -3.26
C GLU A 150 0.01 -27.36 -3.77
N LYS A 151 -0.80 -28.43 -3.80
CA LYS A 151 -0.40 -29.75 -4.30
C LYS A 151 -0.19 -29.82 -5.82
N ASP A 152 -0.82 -28.91 -6.57
CA ASP A 152 -0.82 -28.87 -8.04
C ASP A 152 0.10 -27.81 -8.62
N LEU A 153 0.81 -27.05 -7.75
CA LEU A 153 1.78 -26.04 -8.16
C LEU A 153 2.97 -26.66 -8.86
N LYS A 154 3.38 -26.07 -9.97
CA LYS A 154 4.60 -26.43 -10.69
C LYS A 154 5.82 -25.70 -10.11
N GLU A 155 7.00 -26.24 -10.37
CA GLU A 155 8.25 -25.61 -9.95
C GLU A 155 8.35 -24.17 -10.52
N GLY A 156 8.60 -23.20 -9.62
CA GLY A 156 8.65 -21.78 -9.98
C GLY A 156 7.32 -21.01 -9.89
N GLN A 157 6.19 -21.69 -9.68
CA GLN A 157 4.92 -21.01 -9.47
C GLN A 157 4.77 -20.55 -8.01
N PRO A 158 4.47 -19.24 -7.77
CA PRO A 158 4.32 -18.71 -6.43
C PRO A 158 3.02 -19.21 -5.78
N ARG A 159 3.13 -19.61 -4.53
CA ARG A 159 1.98 -19.99 -3.70
C ARG A 159 1.00 -18.81 -3.55
N LEU A 160 -0.29 -19.06 -3.65
CA LEU A 160 -1.39 -18.10 -3.52
C LEU A 160 -1.46 -17.01 -4.62
N LEU A 161 -0.60 -17.07 -5.62
CA LEU A 161 -0.61 -16.11 -6.74
C LEU A 161 -0.79 -16.79 -8.09
N SER A 162 -0.66 -18.12 -8.15
CA SER A 162 -0.81 -18.86 -9.40
C SER A 162 -2.25 -19.30 -9.62
N VAL A 163 -2.72 -19.11 -10.83
CA VAL A 163 -4.08 -19.40 -11.28
C VAL A 163 -4.06 -20.31 -12.52
N ASP A 164 -5.16 -20.96 -12.82
CA ASP A 164 -5.35 -21.80 -14.00
C ASP A 164 -5.44 -20.96 -15.29
N ASN A 165 -6.16 -19.85 -15.25
CA ASN A 165 -6.31 -18.90 -16.35
C ASN A 165 -5.82 -17.52 -15.93
N GLU A 166 -4.74 -17.04 -16.54
CA GLU A 166 -4.16 -15.75 -16.22
C GLU A 166 -4.87 -14.62 -16.98
N VAL A 167 -4.93 -13.44 -16.34
CA VAL A 167 -5.41 -12.21 -16.97
C VAL A 167 -4.27 -11.57 -17.76
N TYR A 168 -4.48 -11.30 -19.02
CA TYR A 168 -3.49 -10.66 -19.89
C TYR A 168 -3.80 -9.18 -20.02
N VAL A 169 -2.85 -8.35 -19.58
CA VAL A 169 -2.90 -6.89 -19.72
C VAL A 169 -1.75 -6.43 -20.60
N PRO A 170 -2.00 -5.61 -21.65
CA PRO A 170 -0.94 -5.09 -22.49
C PRO A 170 0.11 -4.30 -21.70
N VAL A 171 1.39 -4.54 -21.92
CA VAL A 171 2.52 -3.96 -21.15
C VAL A 171 2.58 -2.43 -21.23
N SER A 172 2.01 -1.81 -22.27
CA SER A 172 1.97 -0.36 -22.43
C SER A 172 0.95 0.35 -21.55
N TYR A 173 0.09 -0.39 -20.85
CA TYR A 173 -0.92 0.18 -19.94
C TYR A 173 -0.37 0.25 -18.52
N THR A 174 -0.19 1.47 -18.03
CA THR A 174 0.36 1.75 -16.69
C THR A 174 -0.70 2.11 -15.66
N HIS A 175 -1.96 2.30 -16.08
CA HIS A 175 -3.07 2.68 -15.21
C HIS A 175 -4.16 1.61 -15.22
N LEU A 176 -4.36 0.96 -14.08
CA LEU A 176 -5.52 0.14 -13.77
C LEU A 176 -6.39 0.93 -12.80
N THR A 177 -7.55 1.37 -13.24
CA THR A 177 -8.57 1.96 -12.37
C THR A 177 -9.67 0.93 -12.13
N LEU A 178 -10.00 0.70 -10.87
CA LEU A 178 -11.18 -0.09 -10.50
C LEU A 178 -12.35 0.88 -10.38
N PRO A 179 -13.31 0.89 -11.33
CA PRO A 179 -14.55 1.60 -11.09
C PRO A 179 -15.23 0.93 -9.90
N THR A 180 -15.54 1.71 -8.87
CA THR A 180 -16.45 1.27 -7.82
C THR A 180 -17.79 1.02 -8.50
N SER A 181 -18.11 -0.25 -8.74
CA SER A 181 -19.44 -0.59 -9.20
C SER A 181 -20.44 -0.17 -8.14
N ASP A 182 -21.39 0.63 -8.53
CA ASP A 182 -22.58 0.85 -7.73
C ASP A 182 -23.14 -0.52 -7.38
N LEU A 183 -23.13 -0.81 -6.09
CA LEU A 183 -23.81 -1.99 -5.55
C LEU A 183 -25.30 -1.78 -5.79
N VAL A 184 -25.83 -2.46 -6.79
CA VAL A 184 -27.28 -2.65 -6.97
C VAL A 184 -27.74 -3.75 -6.06
#